data_e766fc45923676024bd09c241b6d745f
#
_entry.id   e766fc45923676024bd09c241b6d745f
#
_cell.length_a   1.000
_cell.length_b   1.000
_cell.length_c   1.000
_cell.angle_alpha   90.00
_cell.angle_beta   90.00
_cell.angle_gamma   90.00
#
_symmetry.space_group_name_H-M   'P 1'
#
loop_
_entity.id
_entity.type
_entity.pdbx_description
1 polymer ?
#
loop_
_entity_poly.entity_id
_entity_poly.type
_entity_poly.pdbx_seq_one_letter_code
_entity_poly.pdbx_strand_id
1 'polypeptide(L)'
;DKLRSAINRNVPKLTFEEGFESTGRVVNVSVSPADSNQFPRLLNFHNAPNVFVRRAALASCALPGLFPPVTLQAKNFEGRTVAYMPKSSWQDGSLKMDVPKTHIARMHNVNHFIVSQTNPHVLPFLSDRHPDSSLLFLLELIKSTARVNVEHILDRLRQHTDSPALSLALDKAHALATQTYSGDLTIVPARQTGHILQTFADPTTKQVANFGADGERATWPVIERIRNTTRISRVFERCLRRLDPANLAPVPD
;
A
#
# COMPACT_ATOMS: atom_id res chain seq x y z
N ASP A 1 22.77 0.76 -0.88
CA ASP A 1 22.21 0.94 -2.26
C ASP A 1 21.56 -0.29 -2.92
N LYS A 2 21.49 -1.44 -2.24
CA LYS A 2 20.85 -2.66 -2.76
C LYS A 2 19.36 -2.44 -3.10
N LEU A 3 18.60 -1.79 -2.21
CA LEU A 3 17.18 -1.48 -2.44
C LEU A 3 16.97 -0.67 -3.73
N ARG A 4 17.74 0.40 -3.90
CA ARG A 4 17.68 1.23 -5.11
C ARG A 4 18.00 0.44 -6.38
N SER A 5 19.01 -0.43 -6.31
CA SER A 5 19.38 -1.29 -7.44
C SER A 5 18.28 -2.29 -7.76
N ALA A 6 17.65 -2.90 -6.76
CA ALA A 6 16.52 -3.81 -6.93
C ALA A 6 15.31 -3.11 -7.57
N ILE A 7 14.92 -1.95 -7.06
CA ILE A 7 13.83 -1.16 -7.64
C ILE A 7 14.14 -0.77 -9.09
N ASN A 8 15.34 -0.27 -9.37
CA ASN A 8 15.72 0.14 -10.73
C ASN A 8 15.74 -1.01 -11.75
N ARG A 9 15.99 -2.24 -11.29
CA ARG A 9 16.00 -3.45 -12.13
C ARG A 9 14.59 -3.92 -12.46
N ASN A 10 13.66 -3.83 -11.49
CA ASN A 10 12.34 -4.44 -11.58
C ASN A 10 11.24 -3.44 -11.95
N VAL A 11 11.45 -2.13 -11.75
CA VAL A 11 10.47 -1.09 -12.08
C VAL A 11 11.00 -0.24 -13.23
N PRO A 12 10.30 -0.18 -14.36
CA PRO A 12 10.75 0.57 -15.53
C PRO A 12 10.83 2.09 -15.23
N LYS A 13 11.62 2.81 -16.04
CA LYS A 13 11.75 4.27 -15.95
C LYS A 13 10.56 4.97 -16.63
N LEU A 14 9.36 4.72 -16.15
CA LEU A 14 8.13 5.38 -16.62
C LEU A 14 7.63 6.38 -15.57
N THR A 15 7.01 7.45 -16.04
CA THR A 15 6.19 8.32 -15.19
C THR A 15 4.86 7.66 -14.89
N PHE A 16 4.07 8.20 -13.95
CA PHE A 16 2.74 7.67 -13.67
C PHE A 16 1.82 7.77 -14.90
N GLU A 17 1.92 8.85 -15.68
CA GLU A 17 1.15 9.05 -16.91
C GLU A 17 1.55 8.02 -17.98
N GLU A 18 2.84 7.90 -18.28
CA GLU A 18 3.35 6.90 -19.24
C GLU A 18 2.98 5.46 -18.86
N GLY A 19 3.00 5.17 -17.55
CA GLY A 19 2.57 3.86 -17.03
C GLY A 19 1.08 3.63 -17.22
N PHE A 20 0.24 4.64 -17.03
CA PHE A 20 -1.19 4.56 -17.30
C PHE A 20 -1.48 4.41 -18.78
N GLU A 21 -0.88 5.24 -19.64
CA GLU A 21 -1.05 5.18 -21.10
C GLU A 21 -0.67 3.81 -21.69
N SER A 22 0.41 3.20 -21.16
CA SER A 22 0.89 1.90 -21.66
C SER A 22 0.07 0.70 -21.19
N THR A 23 -0.64 0.81 -20.04
CA THR A 23 -1.29 -0.35 -19.41
C THR A 23 -2.79 -0.20 -19.19
N GLY A 24 -3.32 1.03 -19.25
CA GLY A 24 -4.70 1.37 -18.84
C GLY A 24 -4.96 1.18 -17.34
N ARG A 25 -3.90 0.94 -16.54
CA ARG A 25 -4.03 0.67 -15.09
C ARG A 25 -3.54 1.85 -14.26
N VAL A 26 -4.32 2.20 -13.25
CA VAL A 26 -3.94 3.24 -12.31
C VAL A 26 -3.08 2.67 -11.19
N VAL A 27 -1.83 3.11 -11.13
CA VAL A 27 -0.92 2.80 -10.03
C VAL A 27 -1.02 3.92 -9.00
N ASN A 28 -1.23 3.55 -7.73
CA ASN A 28 -1.23 4.46 -6.59
C ASN A 28 -0.10 4.07 -5.65
N VAL A 29 0.72 5.03 -5.24
CA VAL A 29 1.85 4.80 -4.32
C VAL A 29 1.75 5.78 -3.17
N SER A 30 1.60 5.27 -1.94
CA SER A 30 1.62 6.08 -0.74
C SER A 30 3.05 6.42 -0.32
N VAL A 31 3.28 7.66 0.05
CA VAL A 31 4.55 8.15 0.59
C VAL A 31 4.29 9.07 1.77
N SER A 32 5.12 8.97 2.79
CA SER A 32 5.09 9.86 3.95
C SER A 32 6.21 10.89 3.84
N PRO A 33 5.99 12.16 4.23
CA PRO A 33 7.06 13.12 4.30
C PRO A 33 8.04 12.75 5.42
N ALA A 34 9.33 12.98 5.19
CA ALA A 34 10.35 12.83 6.24
C ALA A 34 10.26 13.96 7.27
N ASP A 35 9.72 15.11 6.84
CA ASP A 35 9.40 16.23 7.72
C ASP A 35 8.01 16.02 8.36
N SER A 36 7.91 16.19 9.68
CA SER A 36 6.67 16.00 10.45
C SER A 36 5.55 16.98 10.09
N ASN A 37 5.89 18.13 9.52
CA ASN A 37 4.94 19.21 9.24
C ASN A 37 4.16 19.04 7.92
N GLN A 38 4.34 17.93 7.21
CA GLN A 38 3.64 17.67 5.95
C GLN A 38 2.73 16.45 6.05
N PHE A 39 1.69 16.44 5.22
CA PHE A 39 0.77 15.30 5.13
C PHE A 39 1.29 14.20 4.19
N PRO A 40 0.95 12.93 4.44
CA PRO A 40 1.22 11.84 3.52
C PRO A 40 0.55 12.09 2.17
N ARG A 41 1.11 11.53 1.11
CA ARG A 41 0.58 11.67 -0.25
C ARG A 41 0.35 10.32 -0.88
N LEU A 42 -0.73 10.23 -1.66
CA LEU A 42 -1.01 9.12 -2.55
C LEU A 42 -0.69 9.59 -3.98
N LEU A 43 0.48 9.18 -4.50
CA LEU A 43 0.96 9.58 -5.81
C LEU A 43 0.36 8.68 -6.90
N ASN A 44 -0.14 9.28 -7.97
CA ASN A 44 -0.70 8.60 -9.13
C ASN A 44 -0.70 9.52 -10.37
N PHE A 45 -1.24 9.05 -11.49
CA PHE A 45 -1.24 9.82 -12.74
C PHE A 45 -2.13 11.08 -12.68
N HIS A 46 -3.13 11.17 -11.80
CA HIS A 46 -3.97 12.37 -11.67
C HIS A 46 -3.26 13.53 -10.97
N ASN A 47 -2.49 13.23 -9.91
CA ASN A 47 -1.91 14.28 -9.06
C ASN A 47 -0.38 14.43 -9.20
N ALA A 48 0.27 13.45 -9.83
CA ALA A 48 1.71 13.41 -10.02
C ALA A 48 2.09 12.77 -11.37
N PRO A 49 1.46 13.17 -12.51
CA PRO A 49 1.60 12.49 -13.81
C PRO A 49 3.06 12.34 -14.24
N ASN A 50 3.86 13.36 -14.07
CA ASN A 50 5.25 13.42 -14.52
C ASN A 50 6.26 12.78 -13.55
N VAL A 51 5.84 12.32 -12.36
CA VAL A 51 6.74 11.69 -11.38
C VAL A 51 7.07 10.26 -11.82
N PHE A 52 8.34 9.88 -11.69
CA PHE A 52 8.76 8.52 -12.00
C PHE A 52 8.24 7.51 -10.97
N VAL A 53 7.51 6.49 -11.43
CA VAL A 53 6.96 5.41 -10.59
C VAL A 53 8.04 4.74 -9.75
N ARG A 54 9.21 4.45 -10.32
CA ARG A 54 10.31 3.82 -9.59
C ARG A 54 10.88 4.68 -8.45
N ARG A 55 10.77 6.03 -8.54
CA ARG A 55 11.21 6.93 -7.46
C ARG A 55 10.16 6.98 -6.35
N ALA A 56 8.89 6.94 -6.71
CA ALA A 56 7.80 6.80 -5.74
C ALA A 56 7.87 5.44 -5.01
N ALA A 57 8.09 4.34 -5.76
CA ALA A 57 8.28 3.01 -5.17
C ALA A 57 9.48 2.96 -4.21
N LEU A 58 10.62 3.57 -4.60
CA LEU A 58 11.79 3.66 -3.72
C LEU A 58 11.48 4.43 -2.43
N ALA A 59 10.75 5.54 -2.53
CA ALA A 59 10.34 6.32 -1.37
C ALA A 59 9.38 5.54 -0.46
N SER A 60 8.41 4.83 -1.07
CA SER A 60 7.44 3.99 -0.36
C SER A 60 8.06 2.79 0.36
N CYS A 61 9.25 2.35 -0.06
CA CYS A 61 10.01 1.29 0.59
C CYS A 61 11.09 1.82 1.55
N ALA A 62 11.27 3.13 1.66
CA ALA A 62 12.31 3.73 2.49
C ALA A 62 11.87 3.83 3.96
N LEU A 63 11.99 2.72 4.69
CA LEU A 63 11.67 2.67 6.13
C LEU A 63 12.59 3.60 6.93
N PRO A 64 12.02 4.49 7.76
CA PRO A 64 12.81 5.36 8.64
C PRO A 64 13.74 4.58 9.55
N GLY A 65 14.96 5.07 9.69
CA GLY A 65 16.00 4.43 10.49
C GLY A 65 16.76 3.32 9.77
N LEU A 66 16.21 2.74 8.68
CA LEU A 66 16.88 1.72 7.86
C LEU A 66 17.38 2.27 6.53
N PHE A 67 16.62 3.17 5.92
CA PHE A 67 16.96 3.77 4.63
C PHE A 67 16.85 5.31 4.70
N PRO A 68 17.72 6.03 3.97
CA PRO A 68 17.62 7.48 3.91
C PRO A 68 16.36 7.92 3.16
N PRO A 69 15.77 9.06 3.52
CA PRO A 69 14.66 9.65 2.79
C PRO A 69 15.01 9.91 1.33
N VAL A 70 14.01 9.83 0.46
CA VAL A 70 14.16 9.89 -0.99
C VAL A 70 13.59 11.21 -1.54
N THR A 71 14.38 11.93 -2.33
CA THR A 71 13.87 13.01 -3.17
C THR A 71 13.22 12.41 -4.42
N LEU A 72 11.96 12.75 -4.66
CA LEU A 72 11.23 12.31 -5.86
C LEU A 72 11.80 13.02 -7.10
N GLN A 73 11.66 12.37 -8.24
CA GLN A 73 12.10 12.88 -9.53
C GLN A 73 10.94 12.84 -10.53
N ALA A 74 10.88 13.83 -11.39
CA ALA A 74 9.87 13.96 -12.43
C ALA A 74 10.51 14.33 -13.78
N LYS A 75 9.78 14.18 -14.87
CA LYS A 75 10.09 14.79 -16.15
C LYS A 75 9.57 16.23 -16.18
N ASN A 76 10.37 17.16 -16.68
CA ASN A 76 9.89 18.49 -17.05
C ASN A 76 9.31 18.48 -18.47
N PHE A 77 8.80 19.63 -18.93
CA PHE A 77 8.22 19.78 -20.28
C PHE A 77 9.22 19.51 -21.43
N GLU A 78 10.52 19.58 -21.14
CA GLU A 78 11.59 19.27 -22.11
C GLU A 78 12.02 17.78 -22.05
N GLY A 79 11.33 16.95 -21.27
CA GLY A 79 11.67 15.53 -21.07
C GLY A 79 12.86 15.29 -20.14
N ARG A 80 13.46 16.33 -19.56
CA ARG A 80 14.61 16.21 -18.65
C ARG A 80 14.17 15.78 -17.26
N THR A 81 15.01 14.97 -16.61
CA THR A 81 14.78 14.55 -15.21
C THR A 81 15.13 15.70 -14.25
N VAL A 82 14.16 16.12 -13.46
CA VAL A 82 14.29 17.16 -12.44
C VAL A 82 13.81 16.66 -11.08
N ALA A 83 14.22 17.34 -10.01
CA ALA A 83 13.68 17.05 -8.68
C ALA A 83 12.21 17.50 -8.59
N TYR A 84 11.36 16.59 -8.11
CA TYR A 84 9.96 16.92 -7.79
C TYR A 84 9.88 17.37 -6.34
N MET A 85 9.38 18.58 -6.09
CA MET A 85 9.36 19.20 -4.78
C MET A 85 10.74 19.15 -4.08
N PRO A 86 11.76 19.88 -4.58
CA PRO A 86 13.16 19.71 -4.19
C PRO A 86 13.44 19.97 -2.71
N LYS A 87 12.58 20.71 -2.02
CA LYS A 87 12.67 20.98 -0.58
C LYS A 87 12.06 19.87 0.29
N SER A 88 11.43 18.86 -0.32
CA SER A 88 10.76 17.77 0.38
C SER A 88 11.47 16.45 0.14
N SER A 89 11.63 15.66 1.19
CA SER A 89 12.09 14.28 1.12
C SER A 89 11.00 13.33 1.64
N TRP A 90 10.98 12.11 1.12
CA TRP A 90 9.89 11.17 1.28
C TRP A 90 10.40 9.82 1.76
N GLN A 91 9.59 9.15 2.54
CA GLN A 91 9.86 7.86 3.14
C GLN A 91 8.62 6.97 3.10
N ASP A 92 8.69 5.78 3.69
CA ASP A 92 7.65 4.76 3.66
C ASP A 92 6.26 5.33 3.99
N GLY A 93 5.33 5.07 3.07
CA GLY A 93 3.93 5.49 3.17
C GLY A 93 3.15 4.75 4.24
N SER A 94 3.52 3.50 4.57
CA SER A 94 2.81 2.65 5.52
C SER A 94 2.76 3.23 6.94
N LEU A 95 3.67 4.14 7.27
CA LEU A 95 3.71 4.80 8.58
C LEU A 95 2.44 5.63 8.87
N LYS A 96 1.93 6.33 7.85
CA LYS A 96 0.79 7.25 8.01
C LYS A 96 -0.39 6.88 7.12
N MET A 97 -0.18 6.04 6.09
CA MET A 97 -1.20 5.66 5.10
C MET A 97 -0.86 4.29 4.50
N ASP A 98 -1.12 3.20 5.22
CA ASP A 98 -0.81 1.83 4.77
C ASP A 98 -1.82 1.37 3.70
N VAL A 99 -3.11 1.34 4.02
CA VAL A 99 -4.18 0.99 3.08
C VAL A 99 -5.07 2.19 2.82
N PRO A 100 -4.81 2.99 1.75
CA PRO A 100 -5.47 4.28 1.51
C PRO A 100 -6.87 4.15 0.88
N LYS A 101 -7.74 3.28 1.40
CA LYS A 101 -9.08 2.97 0.87
C LYS A 101 -9.92 4.23 0.61
N THR A 102 -10.04 5.09 1.62
CA THR A 102 -10.87 6.30 1.52
C THR A 102 -10.38 7.25 0.44
N HIS A 103 -9.05 7.39 0.29
CA HIS A 103 -8.46 8.23 -0.75
C HIS A 103 -8.69 7.64 -2.13
N ILE A 104 -8.47 6.34 -2.31
CA ILE A 104 -8.70 5.63 -3.58
C ILE A 104 -10.18 5.65 -3.94
N ALA A 105 -11.07 5.37 -2.97
CA ALA A 105 -12.51 5.41 -3.19
C ALA A 105 -12.99 6.75 -3.74
N ARG A 106 -12.55 7.84 -3.11
CA ARG A 106 -12.94 9.21 -3.52
C ARG A 106 -12.31 9.64 -4.84
N MET A 107 -11.05 9.26 -5.08
CA MET A 107 -10.29 9.70 -6.25
C MET A 107 -10.70 8.94 -7.52
N HIS A 108 -11.00 7.66 -7.40
CA HIS A 108 -11.29 6.77 -8.55
C HIS A 108 -12.72 6.25 -8.58
N ASN A 109 -13.60 6.73 -7.68
CA ASN A 109 -14.98 6.25 -7.53
C ASN A 109 -15.07 4.72 -7.37
N VAL A 110 -14.16 4.15 -6.58
CA VAL A 110 -14.07 2.71 -6.32
C VAL A 110 -14.76 2.40 -5.00
N ASN A 111 -15.58 1.36 -4.97
CA ASN A 111 -16.34 0.94 -3.80
C ASN A 111 -16.07 -0.51 -3.36
N HIS A 112 -15.17 -1.22 -4.03
CA HIS A 112 -14.81 -2.61 -3.70
C HIS A 112 -13.31 -2.79 -3.66
N PHE A 113 -12.79 -3.31 -2.52
CA PHE A 113 -11.38 -3.43 -2.24
C PHE A 113 -10.98 -4.86 -1.90
N ILE A 114 -10.06 -5.40 -2.67
CA ILE A 114 -9.37 -6.64 -2.36
C ILE A 114 -8.00 -6.26 -1.82
N VAL A 115 -7.75 -6.53 -0.55
CA VAL A 115 -6.51 -6.19 0.14
C VAL A 115 -5.67 -7.44 0.36
N SER A 116 -4.44 -7.44 -0.10
CA SER A 116 -3.43 -8.43 0.28
C SER A 116 -2.59 -7.83 1.41
N GLN A 117 -2.75 -8.36 2.63
CA GLN A 117 -2.07 -7.83 3.80
C GLN A 117 -0.91 -8.74 4.19
N THR A 118 0.30 -8.18 4.18
CA THR A 118 1.54 -8.89 4.48
C THR A 118 2.27 -8.34 5.71
N ASN A 119 1.78 -7.24 6.31
CA ASN A 119 2.41 -6.63 7.47
C ASN A 119 2.29 -7.52 8.71
N PRO A 120 3.40 -8.09 9.23
CA PRO A 120 3.34 -9.07 10.31
C PRO A 120 2.78 -8.50 11.61
N HIS A 121 2.94 -7.21 11.87
CA HIS A 121 2.40 -6.55 13.06
C HIS A 121 0.88 -6.31 13.00
N VAL A 122 0.28 -6.39 11.83
CA VAL A 122 -1.17 -6.22 11.63
C VAL A 122 -1.91 -7.56 11.63
N LEU A 123 -1.22 -8.66 11.30
CA LEU A 123 -1.81 -10.00 11.17
C LEU A 123 -2.59 -10.47 12.40
N PRO A 124 -2.15 -10.25 13.65
CA PRO A 124 -2.92 -10.63 14.84
C PRO A 124 -4.29 -9.95 14.94
N PHE A 125 -4.46 -8.79 14.30
CA PHE A 125 -5.70 -7.99 14.34
C PHE A 125 -6.66 -8.27 13.18
N LEU A 126 -6.26 -9.08 12.20
CA LEU A 126 -7.06 -9.42 11.02
C LEU A 126 -7.64 -10.84 11.05
N SER A 127 -7.33 -11.63 12.09
CA SER A 127 -7.83 -12.98 12.20
C SER A 127 -9.32 -12.97 12.54
N ASP A 128 -10.17 -13.38 11.59
CA ASP A 128 -11.62 -13.66 11.79
C ASP A 128 -11.88 -14.93 12.63
N ARG A 129 -10.82 -15.59 13.09
CA ARG A 129 -10.96 -16.73 13.98
C ARG A 129 -11.32 -16.21 15.36
N HIS A 130 -12.47 -16.63 15.87
CA HIS A 130 -12.84 -16.46 17.26
C HIS A 130 -11.63 -16.82 18.15
N PRO A 131 -11.13 -15.90 18.94
CA PRO A 131 -10.01 -16.19 19.82
C PRO A 131 -10.51 -17.11 20.93
N ASP A 132 -10.09 -18.36 20.90
CA ASP A 132 -10.29 -19.30 22.03
C ASP A 132 -9.48 -18.88 23.28
N SER A 133 -8.81 -17.74 23.24
CA SER A 133 -8.08 -17.18 24.37
C SER A 133 -8.71 -15.86 24.82
N SER A 134 -9.10 -15.82 26.08
CA SER A 134 -9.60 -14.63 26.81
C SER A 134 -8.71 -13.39 26.66
N LEU A 135 -7.42 -13.59 26.38
CA LEU A 135 -6.43 -12.51 26.22
C LEU A 135 -6.60 -11.77 24.89
N LEU A 136 -6.95 -12.47 23.81
CA LEU A 136 -7.22 -11.86 22.50
C LEU A 136 -8.57 -11.15 22.51
N PHE A 137 -9.57 -11.70 23.19
CA PHE A 137 -10.86 -11.04 23.42
C PHE A 137 -10.68 -9.75 24.22
N LEU A 138 -9.81 -9.76 25.25
CA LEU A 138 -9.50 -8.58 26.04
C LEU A 138 -8.79 -7.50 25.19
N LEU A 139 -7.87 -7.90 24.31
CA LEU A 139 -7.19 -6.99 23.37
C LEU A 139 -8.17 -6.41 22.35
N GLU A 140 -9.14 -7.18 21.90
CA GLU A 140 -10.19 -6.71 20.98
C GLU A 140 -11.18 -5.77 21.67
N LEU A 141 -11.51 -6.04 22.93
CA LEU A 141 -12.31 -5.16 23.78
C LEU A 141 -11.57 -3.85 24.09
N ILE A 142 -10.28 -3.90 24.39
CA ILE A 142 -9.42 -2.72 24.56
C ILE A 142 -9.36 -1.93 23.25
N LYS A 143 -9.26 -2.60 22.10
CA LYS A 143 -9.26 -1.99 20.76
C LYS A 143 -10.58 -1.27 20.43
N SER A 144 -11.71 -1.84 20.80
CA SER A 144 -13.05 -1.25 20.56
C SER A 144 -13.34 -0.08 21.50
N THR A 145 -12.92 -0.17 22.75
CA THR A 145 -13.13 0.87 23.78
C THR A 145 -12.06 1.98 23.73
N ALA A 146 -10.86 1.63 23.27
CA ALA A 146 -9.71 2.53 23.25
C ALA A 146 -9.66 3.47 22.03
N ARG A 147 -10.43 3.21 20.96
CA ARG A 147 -10.39 4.07 19.75
C ARG A 147 -10.60 5.55 20.04
N VAL A 148 -11.42 5.89 21.00
CA VAL A 148 -11.73 7.31 21.33
C VAL A 148 -10.70 7.93 22.29
N ASN A 149 -10.10 7.16 23.19
CA ASN A 149 -9.21 7.70 24.23
C ASN A 149 -7.72 7.50 23.93
N VAL A 150 -7.36 6.49 23.13
CA VAL A 150 -5.95 6.22 22.78
C VAL A 150 -5.36 7.29 21.88
N GLU A 151 -6.15 7.84 20.95
CA GLU A 151 -5.69 8.96 20.11
C GLU A 151 -5.22 10.13 20.96
N HIS A 152 -6.02 10.57 21.93
CA HIS A 152 -5.67 11.69 22.82
C HIS A 152 -4.49 11.40 23.74
N ILE A 153 -4.36 10.15 24.21
CA ILE A 153 -3.24 9.75 25.07
C ILE A 153 -1.94 9.67 24.26
N LEU A 154 -1.99 9.08 23.07
CA LEU A 154 -0.82 8.96 22.18
C LEU A 154 -0.36 10.33 21.68
N ASP A 155 -1.29 11.23 21.34
CA ASP A 155 -0.97 12.60 20.94
C ASP A 155 -0.31 13.39 22.09
N ARG A 156 -0.78 13.23 23.32
CA ARG A 156 -0.15 13.85 24.49
C ARG A 156 1.25 13.30 24.77
N LEU A 157 1.43 11.98 24.68
CA LEU A 157 2.74 11.36 24.86
C LEU A 157 3.73 11.79 23.77
N ARG A 158 3.25 11.96 22.54
CA ARG A 158 4.03 12.43 21.40
C ARG A 158 4.54 13.87 21.60
N GLN A 159 3.70 14.76 22.14
CA GLN A 159 4.05 16.16 22.38
C GLN A 159 5.12 16.35 23.45
N HIS A 160 5.33 15.35 24.31
CA HIS A 160 6.28 15.41 25.43
C HIS A 160 7.50 14.51 25.24
N THR A 161 7.74 14.03 24.02
CA THR A 161 8.82 13.05 23.78
C THR A 161 9.86 13.61 22.82
N ASP A 162 11.07 13.81 23.32
CA ASP A 162 12.25 14.26 22.55
C ASP A 162 13.05 13.08 21.94
N SER A 163 12.68 11.84 22.24
CA SER A 163 13.38 10.66 21.72
C SER A 163 12.85 10.23 20.35
N PRO A 164 13.69 10.24 19.27
CA PRO A 164 13.27 9.83 17.92
C PRO A 164 12.74 8.39 17.83
N ALA A 165 13.32 7.47 18.63
CA ALA A 165 12.90 6.08 18.67
C ALA A 165 11.51 5.91 19.32
N LEU A 166 11.23 6.66 20.39
CA LEU A 166 9.94 6.62 21.06
C LEU A 166 8.86 7.33 20.24
N SER A 167 9.19 8.44 19.58
CA SER A 167 8.30 9.11 18.62
C SER A 167 7.88 8.16 17.48
N LEU A 168 8.82 7.43 16.90
CA LEU A 168 8.53 6.44 15.86
C LEU A 168 7.65 5.28 16.37
N ALA A 169 7.88 4.82 17.60
CA ALA A 169 7.06 3.78 18.22
C ALA A 169 5.63 4.27 18.50
N LEU A 170 5.47 5.52 18.95
CA LEU A 170 4.17 6.15 19.17
C LEU A 170 3.42 6.41 17.85
N ASP A 171 4.12 6.85 16.79
CA ASP A 171 3.54 7.00 15.45
C ASP A 171 3.02 5.67 14.89
N LYS A 172 3.76 4.59 15.10
CA LYS A 172 3.31 3.24 14.72
C LYS A 172 2.12 2.76 15.55
N ALA A 173 2.14 3.00 16.87
CA ALA A 173 1.02 2.66 17.74
C ALA A 173 -0.25 3.43 17.37
N HIS A 174 -0.13 4.73 17.08
CA HIS A 174 -1.23 5.55 16.59
C HIS A 174 -1.75 5.05 15.24
N ALA A 175 -0.86 4.76 14.28
CA ALA A 175 -1.24 4.22 12.98
C ALA A 175 -1.97 2.87 13.12
N LEU A 176 -1.50 1.97 13.99
CA LEU A 176 -2.16 0.69 14.29
C LEU A 176 -3.56 0.87 14.89
N ALA A 177 -3.75 1.89 15.71
CA ALA A 177 -5.04 2.17 16.34
C ALA A 177 -6.05 2.82 15.39
N THR A 178 -5.59 3.68 14.47
CA THR A 178 -6.45 4.55 13.65
C THR A 178 -6.65 4.09 12.20
N GLN A 179 -5.67 3.38 11.63
CA GLN A 179 -5.74 2.95 10.22
C GLN A 179 -6.62 1.72 10.02
N THR A 180 -7.30 1.68 8.88
CA THR A 180 -8.06 0.50 8.44
C THR A 180 -7.16 -0.38 7.59
N TYR A 181 -6.86 -1.59 8.10
CA TYR A 181 -5.98 -2.57 7.44
C TYR A 181 -6.72 -3.63 6.63
N SER A 182 -8.05 -3.60 6.60
CA SER A 182 -8.89 -4.58 5.91
C SER A 182 -9.62 -4.00 4.69
N GLY A 183 -9.86 -4.83 3.68
CA GLY A 183 -10.72 -4.56 2.55
C GLY A 183 -12.11 -5.16 2.74
N ASP A 184 -12.91 -5.14 1.65
CA ASP A 184 -14.14 -5.92 1.58
C ASP A 184 -13.82 -7.42 1.51
N LEU A 185 -12.66 -7.71 0.92
CA LEU A 185 -11.97 -8.99 0.98
C LEU A 185 -10.53 -8.77 1.40
N THR A 186 -10.08 -9.47 2.43
CA THR A 186 -8.69 -9.40 2.89
C THR A 186 -8.04 -10.77 2.74
N ILE A 187 -6.93 -10.81 2.01
CA ILE A 187 -6.10 -11.99 1.83
C ILE A 187 -4.94 -11.88 2.81
N VAL A 188 -4.83 -12.86 3.71
CA VAL A 188 -3.78 -12.89 4.73
C VAL A 188 -3.04 -14.22 4.59
N PRO A 189 -1.71 -14.21 4.32
CA PRO A 189 -0.92 -15.42 4.26
C PRO A 189 -0.96 -16.17 5.60
N ALA A 190 -1.10 -17.50 5.52
CA ALA A 190 -1.06 -18.33 6.71
C ALA A 190 0.35 -18.34 7.30
N ARG A 191 0.50 -17.79 8.49
CA ARG A 191 1.67 -17.84 9.39
C ARG A 191 3.03 -17.49 8.81
N GLN A 192 3.54 -16.36 9.25
CA GLN A 192 4.97 -16.07 9.27
C GLN A 192 5.42 -15.54 10.64
N THR A 193 5.06 -16.22 11.71
CA THR A 193 5.44 -15.80 13.08
C THR A 193 6.93 -15.94 13.41
N GLY A 194 7.74 -16.54 12.52
CA GLY A 194 9.17 -16.72 12.71
C GLY A 194 10.10 -15.79 11.93
N HIS A 195 9.58 -14.91 11.07
CA HIS A 195 10.41 -14.27 10.04
C HIS A 195 10.41 -12.74 10.01
N ILE A 196 10.04 -12.05 11.08
CA ILE A 196 10.06 -10.57 11.11
C ILE A 196 11.45 -10.03 10.73
N LEU A 197 12.53 -10.65 11.23
CA LEU A 197 13.90 -10.27 10.87
C LEU A 197 14.28 -10.64 9.42
N GLN A 198 13.66 -11.69 8.85
CA GLN A 198 13.89 -12.08 7.45
C GLN A 198 13.18 -11.16 6.45
N THR A 199 12.16 -10.41 6.88
CA THR A 199 11.48 -9.41 6.03
C THR A 199 12.43 -8.30 5.57
N PHE A 200 13.51 -8.06 6.32
CA PHE A 200 14.54 -7.06 5.99
C PHE A 200 15.77 -7.66 5.32
N ALA A 201 15.84 -8.97 5.19
CA ALA A 201 16.92 -9.66 4.50
C ALA A 201 16.62 -9.79 2.99
N ASP A 202 17.66 -9.94 2.19
CA ASP A 202 17.55 -10.20 0.75
C ASP A 202 17.04 -11.65 0.56
N PRO A 203 15.82 -11.86 0.03
CA PRO A 203 15.23 -13.20 -0.02
C PRO A 203 15.93 -14.04 -1.09
N THR A 204 16.19 -15.29 -0.78
CA THR A 204 16.66 -16.28 -1.75
C THR A 204 15.55 -16.64 -2.75
N THR A 205 15.90 -17.12 -3.94
CA THR A 205 14.94 -17.58 -4.96
C THR A 205 13.92 -18.59 -4.41
N LYS A 206 14.37 -19.50 -3.53
CA LYS A 206 13.49 -20.47 -2.87
C LYS A 206 12.48 -19.80 -1.93
N GLN A 207 12.90 -18.77 -1.19
CA GLN A 207 12.02 -18.02 -0.31
C GLN A 207 10.97 -17.24 -1.11
N VAL A 208 11.36 -16.63 -2.24
CA VAL A 208 10.43 -15.93 -3.14
C VAL A 208 9.37 -16.91 -3.69
N ALA A 209 9.78 -18.11 -4.12
CA ALA A 209 8.85 -19.14 -4.57
C ALA A 209 7.89 -19.59 -3.46
N ASN A 210 8.38 -19.74 -2.23
CA ASN A 210 7.55 -20.08 -1.07
C ASN A 210 6.55 -18.96 -0.75
N PHE A 211 6.97 -17.69 -0.79
CA PHE A 211 6.05 -16.56 -0.59
C PHE A 211 4.94 -16.52 -1.65
N GLY A 212 5.27 -16.83 -2.91
CA GLY A 212 4.28 -16.98 -3.98
C GLY A 212 3.26 -18.06 -3.66
N ALA A 213 3.73 -19.27 -3.30
CA ALA A 213 2.87 -20.40 -2.95
C ALA A 213 1.99 -20.12 -1.70
N ASP A 214 2.52 -19.39 -0.71
CA ASP A 214 1.75 -19.01 0.48
C ASP A 214 0.67 -17.98 0.14
N GLY A 215 0.95 -17.03 -0.75
CA GLY A 215 -0.03 -16.08 -1.27
C GLY A 215 -1.15 -16.77 -2.05
N GLU A 216 -0.83 -17.75 -2.90
CA GLU A 216 -1.80 -18.57 -3.62
C GLU A 216 -2.72 -19.34 -2.64
N ARG A 217 -2.13 -20.06 -1.69
CA ARG A 217 -2.90 -20.80 -0.67
C ARG A 217 -3.81 -19.90 0.15
N ALA A 218 -3.35 -18.68 0.48
CA ALA A 218 -4.16 -17.70 1.19
C ALA A 218 -5.34 -17.19 0.37
N THR A 219 -5.21 -17.20 -0.95
CA THR A 219 -6.25 -16.73 -1.87
C THR A 219 -7.33 -17.78 -2.12
N TRP A 220 -7.00 -19.07 -2.10
CA TRP A 220 -7.94 -20.16 -2.41
C TRP A 220 -9.24 -20.12 -1.60
N PRO A 221 -9.25 -19.91 -0.27
CA PRO A 221 -10.48 -19.87 0.52
C PRO A 221 -11.42 -18.71 0.14
N VAL A 222 -10.88 -17.63 -0.43
CA VAL A 222 -11.64 -16.41 -0.77
C VAL A 222 -11.91 -16.26 -2.27
N ILE A 223 -11.40 -17.17 -3.12
CA ILE A 223 -11.46 -17.06 -4.58
C ILE A 223 -12.90 -17.00 -5.12
N GLU A 224 -13.81 -17.76 -4.53
CA GLU A 224 -15.23 -17.74 -4.92
C GLU A 224 -15.90 -16.43 -4.53
N ARG A 225 -15.56 -15.86 -3.37
CA ARG A 225 -16.05 -14.54 -2.98
C ARG A 225 -15.53 -13.48 -3.95
N ILE A 226 -14.25 -13.52 -4.33
CA ILE A 226 -13.67 -12.62 -5.34
C ILE A 226 -14.43 -12.77 -6.66
N ARG A 227 -14.66 -14.00 -7.11
CA ARG A 227 -15.37 -14.29 -8.36
C ARG A 227 -16.79 -13.73 -8.34
N ASN A 228 -17.51 -13.89 -7.25
CA ASN A 228 -18.90 -13.45 -7.10
C ASN A 228 -18.99 -11.93 -7.00
N THR A 229 -18.17 -11.28 -6.16
CA THR A 229 -18.20 -9.83 -5.97
C THR A 229 -17.74 -9.06 -7.21
N THR A 230 -16.84 -9.61 -8.01
CA THR A 230 -16.35 -8.99 -9.27
C THR A 230 -17.15 -9.40 -10.50
N ARG A 231 -18.16 -10.27 -10.37
CA ARG A 231 -18.91 -10.84 -11.51
C ARG A 231 -19.60 -9.76 -12.35
N ILE A 232 -20.28 -8.84 -11.69
CA ILE A 232 -21.03 -7.76 -12.36
C ILE A 232 -20.07 -6.89 -13.15
N SER A 233 -19.01 -6.37 -12.52
CA SER A 233 -18.01 -5.53 -13.18
C SER A 233 -17.38 -6.21 -14.40
N ARG A 234 -17.03 -7.49 -14.29
CA ARG A 234 -16.47 -8.28 -15.41
C ARG A 234 -17.47 -8.52 -16.54
N VAL A 235 -18.76 -8.62 -16.24
CA VAL A 235 -19.79 -8.72 -17.27
C VAL A 235 -19.93 -7.39 -18.00
N PHE A 236 -20.04 -6.28 -17.28
CA PHE A 236 -20.08 -4.94 -17.86
C PHE A 236 -18.85 -4.66 -18.74
N GLU A 237 -17.68 -4.96 -18.27
CA GLU A 237 -16.44 -4.77 -19.05
C GLU A 237 -16.46 -5.57 -20.36
N ARG A 238 -16.95 -6.82 -20.34
CA ARG A 238 -17.11 -7.61 -21.57
C ARG A 238 -18.15 -7.03 -22.52
N CYS A 239 -19.28 -6.50 -21.98
CA CYS A 239 -20.28 -5.84 -22.81
C CYS A 239 -19.72 -4.56 -23.44
N LEU A 240 -19.01 -3.74 -22.69
CA LEU A 240 -18.38 -2.52 -23.20
C LEU A 240 -17.36 -2.83 -24.31
N ARG A 241 -16.52 -3.84 -24.12
CA ARG A 241 -15.57 -4.26 -25.16
C ARG A 241 -16.26 -4.76 -26.44
N ARG A 242 -17.45 -5.36 -26.34
CA ARG A 242 -18.23 -5.79 -27.51
C ARG A 242 -18.90 -4.62 -28.23
N LEU A 243 -19.21 -3.56 -27.52
CA LEU A 243 -19.84 -2.35 -28.05
C LEU A 243 -18.82 -1.30 -28.48
N ASP A 244 -17.52 -1.54 -28.28
CA ASP A 244 -16.46 -0.64 -28.71
C ASP A 244 -16.48 -0.53 -30.23
N PRO A 245 -16.63 0.68 -30.79
CA PRO A 245 -16.66 0.89 -32.24
C PRO A 245 -15.44 0.33 -32.97
N ALA A 246 -14.28 0.26 -32.30
CA ALA A 246 -13.06 -0.36 -32.87
C ALA A 246 -13.21 -1.88 -33.09
N ASN A 247 -14.13 -2.55 -32.38
CA ASN A 247 -14.44 -3.96 -32.52
C ASN A 247 -15.69 -4.21 -33.39
N LEU A 248 -16.41 -3.14 -33.75
CA LEU A 248 -17.55 -3.16 -34.70
C LEU A 248 -17.05 -2.85 -36.12
N ALA A 249 -15.98 -3.52 -36.58
CA ALA A 249 -15.57 -3.42 -37.97
C ALA A 249 -16.76 -3.75 -38.88
N PRO A 250 -17.02 -2.96 -39.95
CA PRO A 250 -18.09 -3.25 -40.86
C PRO A 250 -17.88 -4.65 -41.43
N VAL A 251 -18.92 -5.48 -41.38
CA VAL A 251 -18.96 -6.75 -42.09
C VAL A 251 -18.76 -6.38 -43.57
N PRO A 252 -17.74 -6.88 -44.27
CA PRO A 252 -17.61 -6.63 -45.70
C PRO A 252 -18.82 -7.22 -46.40
N ASP A 253 -19.45 -6.41 -47.27
CA ASP A 253 -20.54 -6.81 -48.17
C ASP A 253 -20.15 -7.99 -49.08
#